data_552c7d162cbe1fd154b42d2412f04491
#
_entry.id   552c7d162cbe1fd154b42d2412f04491
#
_cell.length_a   1.000
_cell.length_b   1.000
_cell.length_c   1.000
_cell.angle_alpha   90.00
_cell.angle_beta   90.00
_cell.angle_gamma   90.00
#
_symmetry.space_group_name_H-M   'P 1'
#
loop_
_entity.id
_entity.type
_entity.pdbx_description
1 polymer ?
#
loop_
_entity_poly.entity_id
_entity_poly.type
_entity_poly.pdbx_seq_one_letter_code
_entity_poly.pdbx_strand_id
1 'polypeptide(L)'
;MNQNNFNKLISRQNTYSAKWCNSNANVIPLSVADMDISAPDFIINKLSQFNLTGIYGYTDLSSDWNNVAVNWFKSQYAWHVTPESVVFCPRMSPAYHPISNTVCVNHRQLLESPLIYHNGCYEIDFDDLEDKFKQSVCFILLSPHNPTGTVWQQADLLKIAKLAEKYKVFIISDDVHADFVFDNAIYRPISTLSSYVEQHSFICTSPAKTFNLAGLEIANIVIANPEYREKFKQCLIAAGIHNPGYFSVPAFLQAYTLQGQQWIKELKHYLAENRQWVKEQCARYFPDWVITQSHGTYMLWINYQKMQLTEQQLKHWFVSLAEVEMSWGSGFGAAGDGFFRINIATPRSILETVFTRLIRTSPHASLE
;
A
#
# COMPACT_ATOMS: atom_id res chain seq x y z
N MET A 1 -4.39 3.59 -30.17
CA MET A 1 -4.60 3.22 -28.76
C MET A 1 -4.49 4.52 -27.98
N ASN A 2 -5.53 4.94 -27.24
CA ASN A 2 -5.44 6.13 -26.39
C ASN A 2 -4.43 5.81 -25.28
N GLN A 3 -3.30 6.48 -25.31
CA GLN A 3 -2.28 6.38 -24.29
C GLN A 3 -2.87 7.00 -23.00
N ASN A 4 -2.82 6.29 -21.87
CA ASN A 4 -3.31 6.80 -20.60
C ASN A 4 -2.54 8.09 -20.23
N ASN A 5 -3.27 9.17 -19.92
CA ASN A 5 -2.66 10.44 -19.56
C ASN A 5 -2.50 10.56 -18.03
N PHE A 6 -1.43 10.02 -17.50
CA PHE A 6 -1.10 10.09 -16.06
C PHE A 6 -0.64 11.48 -15.59
N ASN A 7 -0.40 12.41 -16.51
CA ASN A 7 -0.04 13.81 -16.21
C ASN A 7 -1.26 14.73 -16.09
N LYS A 8 -2.48 14.20 -16.27
CA LYS A 8 -3.70 15.01 -16.14
C LYS A 8 -3.88 15.51 -14.71
N LEU A 9 -3.91 16.83 -14.55
CA LEU A 9 -4.23 17.46 -13.27
C LEU A 9 -5.72 17.31 -12.97
N ILE A 10 -6.03 16.78 -11.80
CA ILE A 10 -7.40 16.60 -11.32
C ILE A 10 -7.51 17.27 -9.97
N SER A 11 -8.35 18.32 -9.87
CA SER A 11 -8.64 18.94 -8.59
C SER A 11 -9.43 17.97 -7.70
N ARG A 12 -8.91 17.74 -6.50
CA ARG A 12 -9.58 16.94 -5.47
C ARG A 12 -10.08 17.80 -4.30
N GLN A 13 -10.01 19.13 -4.45
CA GLN A 13 -10.61 20.03 -3.47
C GLN A 13 -12.14 19.90 -3.53
N ASN A 14 -12.78 19.98 -2.39
CA ASN A 14 -14.25 19.83 -2.23
C ASN A 14 -14.81 18.46 -2.68
N THR A 15 -13.97 17.41 -2.68
CA THR A 15 -14.39 16.05 -3.06
C THR A 15 -14.47 15.10 -1.86
N TYR A 16 -14.46 15.61 -0.64
CA TYR A 16 -14.36 14.82 0.60
C TYR A 16 -13.12 13.91 0.66
N SER A 17 -12.10 14.21 -0.14
CA SER A 17 -10.85 13.44 -0.16
C SER A 17 -10.13 13.59 1.17
N ALA A 18 -9.90 12.48 1.85
CA ALA A 18 -9.14 12.44 3.08
C ALA A 18 -7.73 13.04 2.96
N LYS A 19 -7.14 12.95 1.78
CA LYS A 19 -5.81 13.50 1.48
C LYS A 19 -5.85 15.03 1.29
N TRP A 20 -6.93 15.58 0.73
CA TRP A 20 -7.02 16.99 0.32
C TRP A 20 -7.94 17.85 1.21
N CYS A 21 -8.83 17.26 2.00
CA CYS A 21 -9.80 18.02 2.82
C CYS A 21 -9.19 18.70 4.05
N ASN A 22 -8.08 18.17 4.58
CA ASN A 22 -7.48 18.67 5.82
C ASN A 22 -6.36 19.68 5.60
N SER A 23 -5.96 19.91 4.36
CA SER A 23 -4.92 20.88 4.03
C SER A 23 -5.53 22.27 3.80
N ASN A 24 -4.83 23.31 4.27
CA ASN A 24 -5.03 24.65 3.76
C ASN A 24 -5.03 24.58 2.22
N ALA A 25 -5.89 25.34 1.55
CA ALA A 25 -6.10 25.26 0.09
C ALA A 25 -4.81 25.36 -0.75
N ASN A 26 -3.73 25.92 -0.19
CA ASN A 26 -2.43 26.08 -0.83
C ASN A 26 -1.48 24.89 -0.59
N VAL A 27 -1.75 24.03 0.41
CA VAL A 27 -0.88 22.92 0.77
C VAL A 27 -1.06 21.75 -0.20
N ILE A 28 0.03 21.28 -0.79
CA ILE A 28 0.04 20.10 -1.66
C ILE A 28 0.35 18.85 -0.81
N PRO A 29 -0.60 17.93 -0.64
CA PRO A 29 -0.38 16.73 0.15
C PRO A 29 0.25 15.62 -0.68
N LEU A 30 1.42 15.12 -0.25
CA LEU A 30 2.03 13.87 -0.73
C LEU A 30 1.98 12.78 0.35
N SER A 31 1.05 12.86 1.31
CA SER A 31 0.99 12.01 2.50
C SER A 31 0.28 10.68 2.26
N VAL A 32 -1.03 10.69 2.16
CA VAL A 32 -1.88 9.47 2.14
C VAL A 32 -1.54 8.53 0.99
N ALA A 33 -1.66 7.21 1.22
CA ALA A 33 -1.40 6.17 0.23
C ALA A 33 -2.59 5.96 -0.74
N ASP A 34 -3.07 7.05 -1.35
CA ASP A 34 -3.94 7.06 -2.53
C ASP A 34 -3.31 7.90 -3.64
N MET A 35 -3.63 7.61 -4.89
CA MET A 35 -3.04 8.28 -6.03
C MET A 35 -3.80 9.58 -6.37
N ASP A 36 -3.10 10.57 -6.95
CA ASP A 36 -3.72 11.72 -7.61
C ASP A 36 -3.85 11.50 -9.13
N ILE A 37 -3.84 10.25 -9.53
CA ILE A 37 -4.07 9.76 -10.88
C ILE A 37 -5.47 9.15 -10.94
N SER A 38 -6.26 9.45 -11.97
CA SER A 38 -7.61 8.88 -12.10
C SER A 38 -7.57 7.37 -12.23
N ALA A 39 -8.63 6.71 -11.77
CA ALA A 39 -8.89 5.33 -12.15
C ALA A 39 -8.95 5.21 -13.69
N PRO A 40 -8.69 4.03 -14.25
CA PRO A 40 -8.74 3.82 -15.71
C PRO A 40 -10.12 4.14 -16.30
N ASP A 41 -10.14 4.71 -17.49
CA ASP A 41 -11.37 5.10 -18.17
C ASP A 41 -12.35 3.93 -18.34
N PHE A 42 -11.86 2.71 -18.56
CA PHE A 42 -12.73 1.54 -18.69
C PHE A 42 -13.47 1.20 -17.40
N ILE A 43 -12.88 1.46 -16.23
CA ILE A 43 -13.57 1.33 -14.94
C ILE A 43 -14.56 2.48 -14.78
N ILE A 44 -14.13 3.73 -15.03
CA ILE A 44 -14.98 4.93 -14.91
C ILE A 44 -16.22 4.79 -15.78
N ASN A 45 -16.06 4.37 -17.03
CA ASN A 45 -17.16 4.15 -17.97
C ASN A 45 -18.13 3.07 -17.48
N LYS A 46 -17.60 1.98 -16.90
CA LYS A 46 -18.43 0.93 -16.33
C LYS A 46 -19.25 1.43 -15.14
N LEU A 47 -18.61 2.17 -14.23
CA LEU A 47 -19.31 2.76 -13.08
C LEU A 47 -20.36 3.78 -13.52
N SER A 48 -20.06 4.59 -14.54
CA SER A 48 -21.00 5.55 -15.11
C SER A 48 -22.27 4.85 -15.68
N GLN A 49 -22.10 3.71 -16.36
CA GLN A 49 -23.24 2.91 -16.82
C GLN A 49 -24.12 2.45 -15.65
N PHE A 50 -23.52 1.97 -14.57
CA PHE A 50 -24.25 1.57 -13.38
C PHE A 50 -24.92 2.76 -12.66
N ASN A 51 -24.26 3.92 -12.63
CA ASN A 51 -24.81 5.15 -12.05
C ASN A 51 -26.06 5.63 -12.82
N LEU A 52 -26.10 5.47 -14.12
CA LEU A 52 -27.24 5.89 -14.96
C LEU A 52 -28.53 5.11 -14.68
N THR A 53 -28.47 3.94 -14.02
CA THR A 53 -29.68 3.21 -13.62
C THR A 53 -30.49 3.94 -12.55
N GLY A 54 -29.83 4.78 -11.75
CA GLY A 54 -30.45 5.55 -10.65
C GLY A 54 -30.98 4.68 -9.49
N ILE A 55 -30.70 3.37 -9.47
CA ILE A 55 -31.15 2.43 -8.42
C ILE A 55 -29.94 1.86 -7.70
N TYR A 56 -29.74 2.27 -6.45
CA TYR A 56 -28.62 1.88 -5.59
C TYR A 56 -29.07 0.86 -4.54
N GLY A 57 -29.61 -0.27 -5.01
CA GLY A 57 -30.14 -1.33 -4.16
C GLY A 57 -29.05 -2.20 -3.53
N TYR A 58 -29.48 -3.22 -2.77
CA TYR A 58 -28.57 -4.24 -2.25
C TYR A 58 -27.92 -5.02 -3.38
N THR A 59 -26.68 -5.43 -3.15
CA THR A 59 -25.90 -6.19 -4.14
C THR A 59 -25.44 -7.52 -3.56
N ASP A 60 -25.26 -8.50 -4.45
CA ASP A 60 -24.59 -9.76 -4.13
C ASP A 60 -23.24 -9.83 -4.84
N LEU A 61 -22.35 -10.69 -4.34
CA LEU A 61 -21.14 -11.02 -5.04
C LEU A 61 -21.49 -11.69 -6.38
N SER A 62 -20.88 -11.22 -7.46
CA SER A 62 -20.98 -11.88 -8.76
C SER A 62 -20.42 -13.31 -8.68
N SER A 63 -21.04 -14.26 -9.36
CA SER A 63 -20.51 -15.62 -9.52
C SER A 63 -19.11 -15.65 -10.14
N ASP A 64 -18.74 -14.61 -10.88
CA ASP A 64 -17.43 -14.48 -11.52
C ASP A 64 -16.36 -13.91 -10.60
N TRP A 65 -16.73 -13.34 -9.43
CA TRP A 65 -15.81 -12.63 -8.54
C TRP A 65 -14.55 -13.44 -8.22
N ASN A 66 -14.72 -14.65 -7.72
CA ASN A 66 -13.61 -15.48 -7.30
C ASN A 66 -12.75 -15.93 -8.50
N ASN A 67 -13.36 -16.26 -9.63
CA ASN A 67 -12.64 -16.63 -10.85
C ASN A 67 -11.81 -15.47 -11.41
N VAL A 68 -12.34 -14.25 -11.38
CA VAL A 68 -11.63 -13.04 -11.80
C VAL A 68 -10.42 -12.80 -10.91
N ALA A 69 -10.56 -12.94 -9.56
CA ALA A 69 -9.44 -12.84 -8.62
C ALA A 69 -8.36 -13.89 -8.89
N VAL A 70 -8.74 -15.16 -9.02
CA VAL A 70 -7.82 -16.28 -9.29
C VAL A 70 -7.05 -16.09 -10.59
N ASN A 71 -7.72 -15.65 -11.64
CA ASN A 71 -7.09 -15.37 -12.93
C ASN A 71 -6.07 -14.22 -12.82
N TRP A 72 -6.35 -13.19 -12.03
CA TRP A 72 -5.41 -12.11 -11.75
C TRP A 72 -4.18 -12.62 -11.02
N PHE A 73 -4.36 -13.37 -9.92
CA PHE A 73 -3.26 -13.91 -9.13
C PHE A 73 -2.37 -14.84 -9.96
N LYS A 74 -2.98 -15.70 -10.77
CA LYS A 74 -2.24 -16.57 -11.69
C LYS A 74 -1.43 -15.77 -12.71
N SER A 75 -2.02 -14.75 -13.33
CA SER A 75 -1.38 -14.00 -14.41
C SER A 75 -0.32 -13.01 -13.91
N GLN A 76 -0.53 -12.38 -12.75
CA GLN A 76 0.38 -11.36 -12.22
C GLN A 76 1.49 -11.95 -11.34
N TYR A 77 1.19 -13.02 -10.59
CA TYR A 77 2.09 -13.53 -9.55
C TYR A 77 2.46 -14.99 -9.74
N ALA A 78 1.98 -15.66 -10.80
CA ALA A 78 2.08 -17.11 -10.99
C ALA A 78 1.55 -17.89 -9.75
N TRP A 79 0.58 -17.30 -9.06
CA TRP A 79 -0.01 -17.85 -7.83
C TRP A 79 -1.29 -18.61 -8.14
N HIS A 80 -1.29 -19.89 -7.85
CA HIS A 80 -2.41 -20.79 -8.12
C HIS A 80 -3.20 -21.02 -6.83
N VAL A 81 -4.41 -20.53 -6.79
CA VAL A 81 -5.37 -20.73 -5.68
C VAL A 81 -6.71 -21.23 -6.23
N THR A 82 -7.51 -21.87 -5.40
CA THR A 82 -8.87 -22.27 -5.80
C THR A 82 -9.85 -21.11 -5.63
N PRO A 83 -10.90 -21.01 -6.47
CA PRO A 83 -11.91 -19.95 -6.31
C PRO A 83 -12.54 -19.90 -4.92
N GLU A 84 -12.75 -21.06 -4.28
CA GLU A 84 -13.37 -21.16 -2.96
C GLU A 84 -12.49 -20.54 -1.85
N SER A 85 -11.16 -20.47 -2.07
CA SER A 85 -10.23 -19.87 -1.11
C SER A 85 -10.32 -18.34 -1.05
N VAL A 86 -10.94 -17.69 -2.05
CA VAL A 86 -11.08 -16.24 -2.10
C VAL A 86 -12.34 -15.80 -1.35
N VAL A 87 -12.18 -14.95 -0.35
CA VAL A 87 -13.27 -14.38 0.44
C VAL A 87 -13.26 -12.87 0.27
N PHE A 88 -14.39 -12.30 -0.11
CA PHE A 88 -14.58 -10.85 -0.15
C PHE A 88 -14.48 -10.24 1.25
N CYS A 89 -13.85 -9.07 1.33
CA CYS A 89 -13.84 -8.21 2.51
C CYS A 89 -13.88 -6.75 2.04
N PRO A 90 -14.65 -5.84 2.67
CA PRO A 90 -14.76 -4.47 2.19
C PRO A 90 -13.45 -3.70 2.30
N ARG A 91 -12.63 -3.98 3.30
CA ARG A 91 -11.31 -3.34 3.47
C ARG A 91 -10.39 -4.17 4.33
N MET A 92 -9.10 -3.90 4.21
CA MET A 92 -8.05 -4.60 4.95
C MET A 92 -7.79 -4.00 6.33
N SER A 93 -7.76 -2.67 6.42
CA SER A 93 -7.43 -1.94 7.62
C SER A 93 -8.19 -0.60 7.63
N PRO A 94 -8.54 -0.05 8.79
CA PRO A 94 -9.03 1.32 8.90
C PRO A 94 -8.01 2.28 8.28
N ALA A 95 -8.46 3.15 7.37
CA ALA A 95 -7.59 4.02 6.57
C ALA A 95 -6.74 5.00 7.42
N TYR A 96 -7.10 5.21 8.70
CA TYR A 96 -6.53 6.23 9.59
C TYR A 96 -5.91 5.71 10.87
N HIS A 97 -5.95 4.40 11.13
CA HIS A 97 -5.40 3.86 12.36
C HIS A 97 -4.24 2.91 12.08
N PRO A 98 -3.11 3.07 12.79
CA PRO A 98 -2.04 2.09 12.76
C PRO A 98 -2.57 0.69 13.09
N ILE A 99 -1.95 -0.35 12.52
CA ILE A 99 -2.25 -1.76 12.82
C ILE A 99 -2.18 -2.00 14.34
N SER A 100 -1.24 -1.34 15.01
CA SER A 100 -1.08 -1.36 16.47
C SER A 100 -2.38 -1.02 17.22
N ASN A 101 -3.11 0.01 16.79
CA ASN A 101 -4.39 0.36 17.40
C ASN A 101 -5.41 -0.77 17.23
N THR A 102 -5.47 -1.38 16.03
CA THR A 102 -6.36 -2.51 15.78
C THR A 102 -6.05 -3.70 16.68
N VAL A 103 -4.78 -4.00 16.91
CA VAL A 103 -4.34 -5.05 17.83
C VAL A 103 -4.79 -4.73 19.26
N CYS A 104 -4.52 -3.51 19.73
CA CYS A 104 -4.82 -3.08 21.11
C CYS A 104 -6.34 -3.02 21.40
N VAL A 105 -7.15 -2.45 20.50
CA VAL A 105 -8.62 -2.39 20.71
C VAL A 105 -9.29 -3.76 20.69
N ASN A 106 -8.64 -4.75 20.09
CA ASN A 106 -9.08 -6.16 20.16
C ASN A 106 -8.48 -6.91 21.37
N HIS A 107 -7.96 -6.18 22.36
CA HIS A 107 -7.40 -6.75 23.59
C HIS A 107 -6.29 -7.77 23.33
N ARG A 108 -5.44 -7.50 22.34
CA ARG A 108 -4.26 -8.29 22.01
C ARG A 108 -2.99 -7.51 22.36
N GLN A 109 -1.96 -8.24 22.79
CA GLN A 109 -0.64 -7.66 23.03
C GLN A 109 0.11 -7.54 21.71
N LEU A 110 0.62 -6.34 21.44
CA LEU A 110 1.52 -6.10 20.31
C LEU A 110 2.97 -6.40 20.74
N LEU A 111 3.66 -7.22 19.95
CA LEU A 111 5.10 -7.41 20.01
C LEU A 111 5.69 -6.87 18.71
N GLU A 112 6.52 -5.86 18.79
CA GLU A 112 7.19 -5.28 17.62
C GLU A 112 8.54 -5.96 17.41
N SER A 113 8.87 -6.26 16.16
CA SER A 113 10.20 -6.71 15.71
C SER A 113 10.75 -5.68 14.74
N PRO A 114 11.58 -4.75 15.24
CA PRO A 114 12.11 -3.66 14.39
C PRO A 114 13.01 -4.20 13.29
N LEU A 115 12.89 -3.58 12.11
CA LEU A 115 13.81 -3.86 11.01
C LEU A 115 15.17 -3.20 11.27
N ILE A 116 16.23 -3.85 10.83
CA ILE A 116 17.58 -3.28 10.88
C ILE A 116 17.76 -2.35 9.68
N TYR A 117 18.16 -1.10 9.94
CA TYR A 117 18.43 -0.11 8.90
C TYR A 117 19.93 0.08 8.67
N HIS A 118 20.39 -0.13 7.44
CA HIS A 118 21.76 0.11 7.01
C HIS A 118 21.81 0.88 5.69
N ASN A 119 22.30 2.13 5.72
CA ASN A 119 22.61 2.91 4.51
C ASN A 119 21.51 2.91 3.43
N GLY A 120 20.26 3.07 3.83
CA GLY A 120 19.11 3.08 2.91
C GLY A 120 18.51 1.70 2.63
N CYS A 121 19.03 0.62 3.20
CA CYS A 121 18.46 -0.72 3.12
C CYS A 121 17.83 -1.14 4.44
N TYR A 122 16.81 -1.99 4.35
CA TYR A 122 16.16 -2.60 5.49
C TYR A 122 16.27 -4.12 5.43
N GLU A 123 16.58 -4.72 6.56
CA GLU A 123 16.68 -6.17 6.75
C GLU A 123 15.87 -6.60 7.96
N ILE A 124 15.45 -7.87 7.96
CA ILE A 124 14.76 -8.48 9.10
C ILE A 124 15.81 -8.92 10.12
N ASP A 125 15.63 -8.50 11.38
CA ASP A 125 16.35 -9.08 12.50
C ASP A 125 15.73 -10.44 12.83
N PHE A 126 16.33 -11.49 12.28
CA PHE A 126 15.81 -12.85 12.46
C PHE A 126 15.99 -13.40 13.87
N ASP A 127 16.97 -12.93 14.64
CA ASP A 127 17.16 -13.34 16.01
C ASP A 127 16.07 -12.72 16.90
N ASP A 128 15.81 -11.42 16.75
CA ASP A 128 14.68 -10.75 17.43
C ASP A 128 13.34 -11.34 17.00
N LEU A 129 13.14 -11.55 15.70
CA LEU A 129 11.90 -12.12 15.17
C LEU A 129 11.63 -13.52 15.74
N GLU A 130 12.66 -14.37 15.85
CA GLU A 130 12.52 -15.69 16.44
C GLU A 130 12.13 -15.60 17.92
N ASP A 131 12.73 -14.69 18.68
CA ASP A 131 12.36 -14.46 20.08
C ASP A 131 10.93 -13.97 20.26
N LYS A 132 10.45 -13.13 19.34
CA LYS A 132 9.03 -12.70 19.32
C LYS A 132 8.11 -13.86 18.96
N PHE A 133 8.49 -14.70 17.99
CA PHE A 133 7.66 -15.85 17.57
C PHE A 133 7.47 -16.89 18.68
N LYS A 134 8.43 -17.07 19.58
CA LYS A 134 8.27 -17.92 20.79
C LYS A 134 7.07 -17.53 21.66
N GLN A 135 6.63 -16.28 21.59
CA GLN A 135 5.59 -15.69 22.43
C GLN A 135 4.34 -15.26 21.65
N SER A 136 4.38 -15.35 20.32
CA SER A 136 3.32 -14.86 19.44
C SER A 136 2.42 -15.98 18.95
N VAL A 137 1.14 -15.67 18.77
CA VAL A 137 0.18 -16.55 18.10
C VAL A 137 -0.07 -16.16 16.65
N CYS A 138 0.26 -14.91 16.30
CA CYS A 138 0.02 -14.35 14.97
C CYS A 138 1.12 -13.34 14.61
N PHE A 139 1.54 -13.35 13.36
CA PHE A 139 2.48 -12.39 12.77
C PHE A 139 1.80 -11.65 11.62
N ILE A 140 1.94 -10.33 11.60
CA ILE A 140 1.46 -9.48 10.50
C ILE A 140 2.67 -9.13 9.64
N LEU A 141 2.67 -9.63 8.41
CA LEU A 141 3.67 -9.37 7.39
C LEU A 141 3.11 -8.33 6.39
N LEU A 142 3.89 -7.32 6.06
CA LEU A 142 3.60 -6.41 4.95
C LEU A 142 4.50 -6.76 3.76
N SER A 143 3.92 -7.11 2.60
CA SER A 143 4.68 -7.58 1.44
C SER A 143 4.07 -7.10 0.12
N PRO A 144 4.65 -6.09 -0.58
CA PRO A 144 5.81 -5.26 -0.22
C PRO A 144 5.61 -4.42 1.04
N HIS A 145 6.71 -4.16 1.75
CA HIS A 145 6.66 -3.46 3.03
C HIS A 145 6.40 -1.95 2.86
N ASN A 146 5.42 -1.44 3.57
CA ASN A 146 5.11 -0.01 3.66
C ASN A 146 5.38 0.45 5.12
N PRO A 147 6.24 1.47 5.36
CA PRO A 147 6.61 2.53 4.43
C PRO A 147 7.92 2.32 3.63
N THR A 148 8.75 1.34 3.95
CA THR A 148 10.12 1.23 3.41
C THR A 148 10.18 0.89 1.91
N GLY A 149 9.12 0.31 1.35
CA GLY A 149 9.08 -0.17 -0.03
C GLY A 149 9.93 -1.41 -0.28
N THR A 150 10.34 -2.11 0.77
CA THR A 150 11.12 -3.34 0.65
C THR A 150 10.28 -4.46 0.04
N VAL A 151 10.81 -5.13 -0.96
CA VAL A 151 10.28 -6.40 -1.51
C VAL A 151 11.12 -7.52 -0.92
N TRP A 152 10.51 -8.34 -0.07
CA TRP A 152 11.23 -9.40 0.63
C TRP A 152 11.77 -10.44 -0.34
N GLN A 153 13.02 -10.84 -0.14
CA GLN A 153 13.64 -11.89 -0.92
C GLN A 153 13.01 -13.25 -0.56
N GLN A 154 13.01 -14.17 -1.50
CA GLN A 154 12.49 -15.52 -1.26
C GLN A 154 13.17 -16.21 -0.06
N ALA A 155 14.47 -15.96 0.14
CA ALA A 155 15.23 -16.51 1.27
C ALA A 155 14.67 -16.00 2.61
N ASP A 156 14.30 -14.72 2.71
CA ASP A 156 13.74 -14.13 3.93
C ASP A 156 12.34 -14.68 4.21
N LEU A 157 11.48 -14.74 3.18
CA LEU A 157 10.15 -15.31 3.30
C LEU A 157 10.19 -16.79 3.71
N LEU A 158 11.15 -17.58 3.22
CA LEU A 158 11.37 -18.97 3.63
C LEU A 158 11.82 -19.09 5.08
N LYS A 159 12.65 -18.17 5.58
CA LYS A 159 13.04 -18.13 6.99
C LYS A 159 11.83 -17.80 7.87
N ILE A 160 11.04 -16.78 7.51
CA ILE A 160 9.78 -16.45 8.21
C ILE A 160 8.87 -17.68 8.26
N ALA A 161 8.66 -18.35 7.12
CA ALA A 161 7.80 -19.53 7.04
C ALA A 161 8.27 -20.67 7.93
N LYS A 162 9.59 -20.94 7.99
CA LYS A 162 10.18 -21.94 8.89
C LYS A 162 9.98 -21.60 10.36
N LEU A 163 10.16 -20.34 10.74
CA LEU A 163 9.91 -19.88 12.11
C LEU A 163 8.43 -20.00 12.47
N ALA A 164 7.52 -19.60 11.56
CA ALA A 164 6.09 -19.72 11.75
C ALA A 164 5.66 -21.18 11.97
N GLU A 165 6.18 -22.12 11.20
CA GLU A 165 5.93 -23.55 11.36
C GLU A 165 6.50 -24.09 12.69
N LYS A 166 7.73 -23.69 13.05
CA LYS A 166 8.40 -24.10 14.28
C LYS A 166 7.62 -23.69 15.53
N TYR A 167 7.13 -22.44 15.56
CA TYR A 167 6.46 -21.88 16.73
C TYR A 167 4.93 -21.84 16.62
N LYS A 168 4.37 -22.42 15.55
CA LYS A 168 2.90 -22.48 15.30
C LYS A 168 2.26 -21.09 15.21
N VAL A 169 2.97 -20.13 14.65
CA VAL A 169 2.50 -18.76 14.45
C VAL A 169 1.64 -18.69 13.19
N PHE A 170 0.45 -18.10 13.30
CA PHE A 170 -0.43 -17.81 12.17
C PHE A 170 0.09 -16.56 11.43
N ILE A 171 -0.02 -16.51 10.10
CA ILE A 171 0.44 -15.35 9.33
C ILE A 171 -0.76 -14.59 8.73
N ILE A 172 -0.79 -13.28 8.93
CA ILE A 172 -1.62 -12.36 8.15
C ILE A 172 -0.67 -11.54 7.27
N SER A 173 -0.73 -11.76 5.95
CA SER A 173 0.10 -11.03 5.00
C SER A 173 -0.71 -9.95 4.31
N ASP A 174 -0.32 -8.68 4.50
CA ASP A 174 -0.90 -7.53 3.81
C ASP A 174 -0.15 -7.29 2.50
N ASP A 175 -0.73 -7.78 1.41
CA ASP A 175 -0.13 -7.79 0.08
C ASP A 175 -0.82 -6.78 -0.87
N VAL A 176 -1.49 -5.75 -0.33
CA VAL A 176 -2.24 -4.76 -1.14
C VAL A 176 -1.37 -3.94 -2.10
N HIS A 177 -0.05 -3.94 -1.90
CA HIS A 177 0.92 -3.31 -2.79
C HIS A 177 1.61 -4.28 -3.77
N ALA A 178 1.16 -5.53 -3.86
CA ALA A 178 1.81 -6.59 -4.65
C ALA A 178 2.02 -6.23 -6.13
N ASP A 179 1.10 -5.48 -6.75
CA ASP A 179 1.22 -5.04 -8.14
C ASP A 179 2.33 -3.99 -8.37
N PHE A 180 2.76 -3.28 -7.32
CA PHE A 180 3.79 -2.24 -7.40
C PHE A 180 5.16 -2.78 -7.00
N VAL A 181 5.74 -3.56 -7.90
CA VAL A 181 7.12 -4.06 -7.81
C VAL A 181 7.89 -3.58 -9.02
N PHE A 182 9.11 -3.05 -8.79
CA PHE A 182 9.97 -2.38 -9.77
C PHE A 182 11.35 -3.04 -9.86
N ASP A 183 12.14 -2.62 -10.82
CA ASP A 183 13.57 -2.93 -10.92
C ASP A 183 13.88 -4.45 -10.93
N ASN A 184 13.07 -5.25 -11.61
CA ASN A 184 13.18 -6.71 -11.69
C ASN A 184 13.03 -7.45 -10.36
N ALA A 185 12.63 -6.79 -9.27
CA ALA A 185 12.24 -7.49 -8.05
C ALA A 185 10.99 -8.34 -8.31
N ILE A 186 10.87 -9.44 -7.58
CA ILE A 186 9.77 -10.39 -7.76
C ILE A 186 8.99 -10.48 -6.46
N TYR A 187 7.72 -10.03 -6.50
CA TYR A 187 6.79 -10.32 -5.42
C TYR A 187 6.44 -11.81 -5.42
N ARG A 188 6.39 -12.40 -4.22
CA ARG A 188 5.95 -13.78 -3.99
C ARG A 188 5.02 -13.84 -2.79
N PRO A 189 3.80 -14.37 -2.94
CA PRO A 189 2.96 -14.65 -1.78
C PRO A 189 3.64 -15.66 -0.87
N ILE A 190 3.77 -15.35 0.42
CA ILE A 190 4.45 -16.24 1.37
C ILE A 190 3.80 -17.61 1.47
N SER A 191 2.49 -17.71 1.24
CA SER A 191 1.74 -18.97 1.21
C SER A 191 2.21 -19.96 0.14
N THR A 192 2.92 -19.49 -0.89
CA THR A 192 3.46 -20.37 -1.95
C THR A 192 4.76 -21.07 -1.56
N LEU A 193 5.35 -20.69 -0.43
CA LEU A 193 6.69 -21.14 -0.02
C LEU A 193 6.68 -22.21 1.07
N SER A 194 5.55 -22.48 1.70
CA SER A 194 5.41 -23.46 2.78
C SER A 194 3.98 -23.96 2.87
N SER A 195 3.81 -25.27 2.93
CA SER A 195 2.50 -25.91 3.16
C SER A 195 1.91 -25.54 4.53
N TYR A 196 2.76 -25.33 5.54
CA TYR A 196 2.30 -24.83 6.83
C TYR A 196 1.68 -23.44 6.67
N VAL A 197 2.39 -22.50 6.04
CA VAL A 197 1.90 -21.13 5.84
C VAL A 197 0.67 -21.09 4.94
N GLU A 198 0.62 -21.92 3.89
CA GLU A 198 -0.59 -22.03 3.07
C GLU A 198 -1.83 -22.33 3.90
N GLN A 199 -1.72 -23.27 4.86
CA GLN A 199 -2.83 -23.70 5.71
C GLN A 199 -3.05 -22.79 6.94
N HIS A 200 -2.08 -21.95 7.31
CA HIS A 200 -2.13 -21.12 8.53
C HIS A 200 -1.86 -19.65 8.20
N SER A 201 -2.49 -19.17 7.12
CA SER A 201 -2.38 -17.73 6.77
C SER A 201 -3.65 -17.15 6.19
N PHE A 202 -3.76 -15.83 6.29
CA PHE A 202 -4.63 -14.97 5.50
C PHE A 202 -3.75 -14.11 4.61
N ILE A 203 -3.90 -14.24 3.29
CA ILE A 203 -3.20 -13.38 2.33
C ILE A 203 -4.19 -12.35 1.80
N CYS A 204 -3.89 -11.11 2.06
CA CYS A 204 -4.79 -9.99 1.90
C CYS A 204 -4.43 -9.18 0.66
N THR A 205 -5.30 -9.14 -0.33
CA THR A 205 -5.08 -8.46 -1.61
C THR A 205 -6.19 -7.46 -1.91
N SER A 206 -5.93 -6.46 -2.74
CA SER A 206 -6.94 -5.48 -3.11
C SER A 206 -6.60 -4.77 -4.42
N PRO A 207 -7.58 -4.52 -5.31
CA PRO A 207 -7.42 -3.64 -6.46
C PRO A 207 -7.36 -2.15 -6.06
N ALA A 208 -7.67 -1.83 -4.80
CA ALA A 208 -7.83 -0.45 -4.32
C ALA A 208 -6.57 0.39 -4.51
N LYS A 209 -5.40 -0.18 -4.22
CA LYS A 209 -4.12 0.51 -4.42
C LYS A 209 -3.72 0.51 -5.90
N THR A 210 -3.98 -0.58 -6.61
CA THR A 210 -3.61 -0.76 -8.01
C THR A 210 -4.34 0.21 -8.93
N PHE A 211 -5.65 0.37 -8.76
CA PHE A 211 -6.51 1.13 -9.66
C PHE A 211 -7.10 2.40 -9.03
N ASN A 212 -6.57 2.83 -7.88
CA ASN A 212 -7.05 4.00 -7.13
C ASN A 212 -8.56 3.91 -6.76
N LEU A 213 -8.97 2.77 -6.22
CA LEU A 213 -10.36 2.45 -5.88
C LEU A 213 -10.60 2.33 -4.37
N ALA A 214 -9.76 2.95 -3.52
CA ALA A 214 -9.82 2.78 -2.07
C ALA A 214 -11.21 3.15 -1.47
N GLY A 215 -11.88 4.16 -2.02
CA GLY A 215 -13.21 4.58 -1.60
C GLY A 215 -14.33 3.60 -1.95
N LEU A 216 -14.07 2.59 -2.78
CA LEU A 216 -15.04 1.54 -3.14
C LEU A 216 -14.98 0.32 -2.21
N GLU A 217 -14.01 0.29 -1.28
CA GLU A 217 -13.91 -0.74 -0.24
C GLU A 217 -13.93 -2.17 -0.79
N ILE A 218 -12.89 -2.51 -1.55
CA ILE A 218 -12.75 -3.81 -2.21
C ILE A 218 -11.47 -4.49 -1.74
N ALA A 219 -11.58 -5.63 -1.09
CA ALA A 219 -10.46 -6.50 -0.78
C ALA A 219 -10.83 -7.97 -0.94
N ASN A 220 -9.82 -8.80 -1.15
CA ASN A 220 -9.93 -10.25 -1.17
C ASN A 220 -8.97 -10.84 -0.15
N ILE A 221 -9.47 -11.74 0.68
CA ILE A 221 -8.67 -12.52 1.61
C ILE A 221 -8.57 -13.94 1.05
N VAL A 222 -7.38 -14.38 0.77
CA VAL A 222 -7.14 -15.75 0.31
C VAL A 222 -6.86 -16.62 1.54
N ILE A 223 -7.72 -17.62 1.75
CA ILE A 223 -7.70 -18.54 2.89
C ILE A 223 -7.79 -19.97 2.34
N ALA A 224 -6.69 -20.67 2.27
CA ALA A 224 -6.63 -22.04 1.75
C ALA A 224 -7.34 -23.02 2.68
N ASN A 225 -7.12 -22.91 3.99
CA ASN A 225 -7.72 -23.79 4.99
C ASN A 225 -9.23 -23.58 5.11
N PRO A 226 -10.07 -24.61 4.85
CA PRO A 226 -11.52 -24.47 4.85
C PRO A 226 -12.10 -24.14 6.24
N GLU A 227 -11.49 -24.62 7.34
CA GLU A 227 -11.96 -24.32 8.70
C GLU A 227 -11.75 -22.84 9.04
N TYR A 228 -10.56 -22.29 8.77
CA TYR A 228 -10.31 -20.86 9.00
C TYR A 228 -11.14 -19.99 8.07
N ARG A 229 -11.37 -20.43 6.84
CA ARG A 229 -12.21 -19.71 5.88
C ARG A 229 -13.66 -19.62 6.37
N GLU A 230 -14.20 -20.69 6.88
CA GLU A 230 -15.56 -20.70 7.43
C GLU A 230 -15.66 -19.81 8.67
N LYS A 231 -14.71 -19.91 9.61
CA LYS A 231 -14.65 -19.02 10.79
C LYS A 231 -14.56 -17.55 10.37
N PHE A 232 -13.77 -17.22 9.35
CA PHE A 232 -13.65 -15.84 8.86
C PHE A 232 -14.98 -15.33 8.28
N LYS A 233 -15.67 -16.14 7.47
CA LYS A 233 -17.01 -15.81 6.96
C LYS A 233 -18.01 -15.55 8.08
N GLN A 234 -18.01 -16.38 9.12
CA GLN A 234 -18.87 -16.19 10.29
C GLN A 234 -18.54 -14.88 11.03
N CYS A 235 -17.26 -14.51 11.14
CA CYS A 235 -16.86 -13.21 11.69
C CYS A 235 -17.38 -12.04 10.86
N LEU A 236 -17.35 -12.12 9.52
CA LEU A 236 -17.92 -11.09 8.65
C LEU A 236 -19.43 -10.97 8.87
N ILE A 237 -20.15 -12.08 8.93
CA ILE A 237 -21.58 -12.12 9.20
C ILE A 237 -21.89 -11.48 10.57
N ALA A 238 -21.16 -11.86 11.62
CA ALA A 238 -21.31 -11.29 12.96
C ALA A 238 -21.04 -9.79 13.01
N ALA A 239 -20.16 -9.28 12.16
CA ALA A 239 -19.88 -7.86 12.00
C ALA A 239 -20.89 -7.12 11.11
N GLY A 240 -21.94 -7.81 10.59
CA GLY A 240 -22.92 -7.23 9.68
C GLY A 240 -22.40 -7.00 8.25
N ILE A 241 -21.30 -7.65 7.88
CA ILE A 241 -20.69 -7.52 6.57
C ILE A 241 -21.19 -8.67 5.69
N HIS A 242 -22.13 -8.38 4.80
CA HIS A 242 -22.77 -9.41 3.97
C HIS A 242 -22.57 -9.16 2.48
N ASN A 243 -22.63 -7.91 2.06
CA ASN A 243 -22.71 -7.53 0.67
C ASN A 243 -21.62 -6.50 0.31
N PRO A 244 -21.06 -6.54 -0.90
CA PRO A 244 -20.22 -5.48 -1.40
C PRO A 244 -21.05 -4.21 -1.66
N GLY A 245 -20.38 -3.06 -1.67
CA GLY A 245 -21.01 -1.81 -2.10
C GLY A 245 -21.44 -1.89 -3.57
N TYR A 246 -22.47 -1.11 -3.94
CA TYR A 246 -23.08 -1.14 -5.28
C TYR A 246 -22.05 -0.99 -6.42
N PHE A 247 -21.10 -0.08 -6.27
CA PHE A 247 -20.05 0.14 -7.26
C PHE A 247 -18.84 -0.81 -7.13
N SER A 248 -18.73 -1.55 -6.03
CA SER A 248 -17.57 -2.43 -5.77
C SER A 248 -17.52 -3.58 -6.77
N VAL A 249 -18.66 -4.22 -7.05
CA VAL A 249 -18.72 -5.37 -7.96
C VAL A 249 -18.32 -4.98 -9.40
N PRO A 250 -18.99 -4.00 -10.05
CA PRO A 250 -18.62 -3.63 -11.43
C PRO A 250 -17.20 -3.08 -11.52
N ALA A 251 -16.69 -2.36 -10.51
CA ALA A 251 -15.32 -1.90 -10.50
C ALA A 251 -14.31 -3.04 -10.44
N PHE A 252 -14.53 -4.01 -9.53
CA PHE A 252 -13.64 -5.15 -9.38
C PHE A 252 -13.57 -6.02 -10.63
N LEU A 253 -14.72 -6.41 -11.18
CA LEU A 253 -14.79 -7.24 -12.37
C LEU A 253 -14.13 -6.57 -13.58
N GLN A 254 -14.18 -5.24 -13.65
CA GLN A 254 -13.55 -4.48 -14.72
C GLN A 254 -12.05 -4.25 -14.47
N ALA A 255 -11.61 -4.15 -13.20
CA ALA A 255 -10.22 -3.93 -12.83
C ALA A 255 -9.33 -5.13 -13.20
N TYR A 256 -9.73 -6.34 -12.84
CA TYR A 256 -8.92 -7.55 -13.00
C TYR A 256 -9.12 -8.20 -14.38
N THR A 257 -8.87 -7.43 -15.42
CA THR A 257 -8.98 -7.81 -16.83
C THR A 257 -7.64 -7.65 -17.56
N LEU A 258 -7.57 -8.07 -18.82
CA LEU A 258 -6.41 -7.79 -19.68
C LEU A 258 -6.16 -6.29 -19.87
N GLN A 259 -7.23 -5.46 -19.90
CA GLN A 259 -7.09 -4.00 -19.95
C GLN A 259 -6.47 -3.48 -18.65
N GLY A 260 -6.85 -4.05 -17.50
CA GLY A 260 -6.24 -3.74 -16.20
C GLY A 260 -4.75 -4.10 -16.15
N GLN A 261 -4.37 -5.26 -16.71
CA GLN A 261 -2.95 -5.65 -16.81
C GLN A 261 -2.13 -4.66 -17.66
N GLN A 262 -2.66 -4.21 -18.76
CA GLN A 262 -2.00 -3.23 -19.61
C GLN A 262 -1.88 -1.88 -18.89
N TRP A 263 -2.95 -1.44 -18.24
CA TRP A 263 -2.97 -0.17 -17.52
C TRP A 263 -1.94 -0.13 -16.38
N ILE A 264 -1.86 -1.19 -15.56
CA ILE A 264 -0.86 -1.24 -14.48
C ILE A 264 0.57 -1.27 -15.01
N LYS A 265 0.81 -1.93 -16.14
CA LYS A 265 2.12 -1.91 -16.79
C LYS A 265 2.54 -0.50 -17.20
N GLU A 266 1.63 0.27 -17.80
CA GLU A 266 1.86 1.67 -18.20
C GLU A 266 2.04 2.58 -16.97
N LEU A 267 1.20 2.41 -15.94
CA LEU A 267 1.32 3.15 -14.69
C LEU A 267 2.66 2.88 -14.01
N LYS A 268 3.10 1.63 -13.92
CA LYS A 268 4.40 1.28 -13.34
C LYS A 268 5.56 1.95 -14.08
N HIS A 269 5.50 2.05 -15.39
CA HIS A 269 6.51 2.77 -16.16
C HIS A 269 6.54 4.25 -15.78
N TYR A 270 5.39 4.90 -15.77
CA TYR A 270 5.25 6.30 -15.35
C TYR A 270 5.74 6.55 -13.91
N LEU A 271 5.41 5.64 -12.99
CA LEU A 271 5.87 5.74 -11.60
C LEU A 271 7.38 5.51 -11.45
N ALA A 272 7.97 4.65 -12.29
CA ALA A 272 9.42 4.46 -12.33
C ALA A 272 10.14 5.75 -12.79
N GLU A 273 9.59 6.46 -13.79
CA GLU A 273 10.10 7.77 -14.22
C GLU A 273 9.95 8.82 -13.11
N ASN A 274 8.82 8.86 -12.39
CA ASN A 274 8.64 9.75 -11.24
C ASN A 274 9.64 9.44 -10.13
N ARG A 275 9.84 8.16 -9.82
CA ARG A 275 10.83 7.70 -8.83
C ARG A 275 12.24 8.16 -9.19
N GLN A 276 12.65 7.94 -10.43
CA GLN A 276 13.97 8.33 -10.90
C GLN A 276 14.17 9.84 -10.83
N TRP A 277 13.19 10.61 -11.29
CA TRP A 277 13.24 12.07 -11.23
C TRP A 277 13.35 12.57 -9.79
N VAL A 278 12.56 12.03 -8.85
CA VAL A 278 12.67 12.42 -7.43
C VAL A 278 14.04 12.09 -6.85
N LYS A 279 14.62 10.91 -7.18
CA LYS A 279 15.99 10.56 -6.77
C LYS A 279 17.02 11.59 -7.28
N GLU A 280 16.90 12.03 -8.52
CA GLU A 280 17.79 13.04 -9.12
C GLU A 280 17.64 14.40 -8.43
N GLN A 281 16.40 14.83 -8.13
CA GLN A 281 16.16 16.08 -7.41
C GLN A 281 16.73 16.02 -5.98
N CYS A 282 16.52 14.92 -5.27
CA CYS A 282 17.09 14.74 -3.93
C CYS A 282 18.62 14.75 -3.96
N ALA A 283 19.25 14.03 -4.87
CA ALA A 283 20.70 13.99 -5.00
C ALA A 283 21.30 15.38 -5.31
N ARG A 284 20.59 16.18 -6.09
CA ARG A 284 21.05 17.52 -6.50
C ARG A 284 20.84 18.60 -5.45
N TYR A 285 19.70 18.62 -4.79
CA TYR A 285 19.30 19.74 -3.94
C TYR A 285 19.21 19.41 -2.45
N PHE A 286 19.14 18.12 -2.11
CA PHE A 286 18.99 17.63 -0.73
C PHE A 286 19.94 16.45 -0.47
N PRO A 287 21.28 16.64 -0.57
CA PRO A 287 22.25 15.54 -0.47
C PRO A 287 22.25 14.83 0.90
N ASP A 288 21.70 15.48 1.92
CA ASP A 288 21.51 14.89 3.25
C ASP A 288 20.29 13.98 3.38
N TRP A 289 19.46 13.89 2.33
CA TRP A 289 18.36 12.96 2.29
C TRP A 289 18.81 11.61 1.71
N VAL A 290 18.61 10.56 2.49
CA VAL A 290 18.91 9.20 2.04
C VAL A 290 17.59 8.50 1.70
N ILE A 291 17.32 8.33 0.40
CA ILE A 291 16.15 7.57 -0.06
C ILE A 291 16.42 6.09 0.12
N THR A 292 15.49 5.38 0.77
CA THR A 292 15.55 3.92 0.92
C THR A 292 15.63 3.23 -0.45
N GLN A 293 16.48 2.22 -0.56
CA GLN A 293 16.60 1.36 -1.73
C GLN A 293 15.37 0.44 -1.78
N SER A 294 14.29 0.99 -2.29
CA SER A 294 12.99 0.31 -2.35
C SER A 294 12.71 -0.18 -3.75
N HIS A 295 12.14 -1.37 -3.85
CA HIS A 295 11.68 -1.96 -5.12
C HIS A 295 10.17 -2.19 -5.13
N GLY A 296 9.47 -1.79 -4.08
CA GLY A 296 8.01 -1.92 -3.92
C GLY A 296 7.32 -0.61 -3.61
N THR A 297 6.04 -0.58 -3.81
CA THR A 297 5.12 0.53 -3.55
C THR A 297 5.40 1.80 -4.40
N TYR A 298 4.45 2.72 -4.41
CA TYR A 298 4.63 4.07 -4.98
C TYR A 298 4.93 5.12 -3.89
N MET A 299 5.48 4.65 -2.76
CA MET A 299 5.95 5.48 -1.66
C MET A 299 7.47 5.51 -1.65
N LEU A 300 8.06 6.64 -1.36
CA LEU A 300 9.49 6.76 -1.05
C LEU A 300 9.65 7.09 0.43
N TRP A 301 10.49 6.32 1.10
CA TRP A 301 10.85 6.49 2.50
C TRP A 301 12.21 7.14 2.57
N ILE A 302 12.31 8.29 3.24
CA ILE A 302 13.47 9.18 3.16
C ILE A 302 13.97 9.45 4.57
N ASN A 303 15.24 9.10 4.81
CA ASN A 303 15.96 9.45 6.02
C ASN A 303 16.51 10.88 5.89
N TYR A 304 16.21 11.75 6.88
CA TYR A 304 16.69 13.13 6.94
C TYR A 304 17.60 13.40 8.13
N GLN A 305 18.01 12.39 8.88
CA GLN A 305 18.78 12.54 10.13
C GLN A 305 20.09 13.33 9.94
N LYS A 306 20.71 13.26 8.76
CA LYS A 306 21.92 14.03 8.44
C LYS A 306 21.70 15.55 8.47
N MET A 307 20.47 16.02 8.26
CA MET A 307 20.14 17.44 8.36
C MET A 307 20.19 17.97 9.79
N GLN A 308 20.23 17.11 10.80
CA GLN A 308 20.21 17.49 12.22
C GLN A 308 19.00 18.37 12.62
N LEU A 309 17.89 18.25 11.88
CA LEU A 309 16.63 18.91 12.18
C LEU A 309 15.72 17.97 12.96
N THR A 310 14.98 18.53 13.91
CA THR A 310 13.87 17.82 14.56
C THR A 310 12.69 17.67 13.59
N GLU A 311 11.82 16.68 13.82
CA GLU A 311 10.60 16.54 13.02
C GLU A 311 9.73 17.80 13.05
N GLN A 312 9.70 18.53 14.17
CA GLN A 312 8.96 19.79 14.30
C GLN A 312 9.54 20.89 13.40
N GLN A 313 10.87 21.02 13.34
CA GLN A 313 11.52 21.97 12.43
C GLN A 313 11.29 21.60 10.96
N LEU A 314 11.33 20.30 10.65
CA LEU A 314 11.04 19.82 9.30
C LEU A 314 9.57 20.08 8.93
N LYS A 315 8.63 19.84 9.83
CA LYS A 315 7.22 20.17 9.66
C LYS A 315 7.00 21.68 9.43
N HIS A 316 7.68 22.52 10.18
CA HIS A 316 7.61 23.96 9.96
C HIS A 316 8.10 24.35 8.56
N TRP A 317 9.25 23.83 8.15
CA TRP A 317 9.74 24.08 6.79
C TRP A 317 8.76 23.60 5.73
N PHE A 318 8.33 22.33 5.79
CA PHE A 318 7.50 21.73 4.73
C PHE A 318 6.10 22.34 4.70
N VAL A 319 5.41 22.36 5.85
CA VAL A 319 3.99 22.74 5.89
C VAL A 319 3.81 24.26 5.91
N SER A 320 4.60 24.97 6.75
CA SER A 320 4.38 26.43 6.94
C SER A 320 5.08 27.26 5.88
N LEU A 321 6.28 26.85 5.40
CA LEU A 321 7.05 27.66 4.45
C LEU A 321 6.89 27.17 3.01
N ALA A 322 6.97 25.86 2.76
CA ALA A 322 6.86 25.26 1.44
C ALA A 322 5.42 24.93 1.03
N GLU A 323 4.48 24.93 1.96
CA GLU A 323 3.08 24.53 1.74
C GLU A 323 2.96 23.13 1.12
N VAL A 324 3.69 22.17 1.71
CA VAL A 324 3.72 20.76 1.29
C VAL A 324 3.52 19.87 2.50
N GLU A 325 2.71 18.84 2.40
CA GLU A 325 2.47 17.87 3.47
C GLU A 325 2.97 16.47 3.10
N MET A 326 3.70 15.83 4.02
CA MET A 326 4.23 14.48 3.90
C MET A 326 3.66 13.58 4.99
N SER A 327 3.90 12.26 4.91
CA SER A 327 3.68 11.39 6.07
C SER A 327 4.93 11.37 6.94
N TRP A 328 4.79 11.72 8.20
CA TRP A 328 5.88 11.82 9.15
C TRP A 328 6.24 10.45 9.74
N GLY A 329 7.53 10.23 9.95
CA GLY A 329 8.03 8.95 10.40
C GLY A 329 7.52 8.54 11.77
N SER A 330 7.36 9.49 12.70
CA SER A 330 6.78 9.27 14.04
C SER A 330 5.40 8.59 13.99
N GLY A 331 4.63 8.77 12.89
CA GLY A 331 3.34 8.09 12.66
C GLY A 331 3.45 6.59 12.35
N PHE A 332 4.67 6.08 12.12
CA PHE A 332 4.94 4.66 11.83
C PHE A 332 5.61 3.94 13.00
N GLY A 333 5.63 4.54 14.19
CA GLY A 333 6.27 4.00 15.39
C GLY A 333 7.67 4.59 15.60
N ALA A 334 8.30 4.24 16.73
CA ALA A 334 9.59 4.80 17.14
C ALA A 334 10.71 4.56 16.12
N ALA A 335 10.70 3.46 15.40
CA ALA A 335 11.67 3.17 14.34
C ALA A 335 11.54 4.10 13.12
N GLY A 336 10.47 4.89 13.04
CA GLY A 336 10.27 5.90 12.00
C GLY A 336 10.88 7.26 12.30
N ASP A 337 11.39 7.50 13.49
CA ASP A 337 11.99 8.77 13.86
C ASP A 337 13.20 9.09 12.96
N GLY A 338 13.26 10.33 12.47
CA GLY A 338 14.27 10.76 11.50
C GLY A 338 13.95 10.43 10.04
N PHE A 339 12.71 10.00 9.77
CA PHE A 339 12.23 9.70 8.42
C PHE A 339 10.95 10.47 8.07
N PHE A 340 10.68 10.56 6.77
CA PHE A 340 9.38 10.93 6.23
C PHE A 340 9.07 10.11 4.97
N ARG A 341 7.78 10.00 4.62
CA ARG A 341 7.33 9.27 3.43
C ARG A 341 6.63 10.19 2.45
N ILE A 342 6.98 10.09 1.17
CA ILE A 342 6.30 10.79 0.09
C ILE A 342 5.61 9.81 -0.85
N ASN A 343 4.43 10.22 -1.33
CA ASN A 343 3.67 9.53 -2.37
C ASN A 343 4.04 10.12 -3.74
N ILE A 344 4.58 9.29 -4.63
CA ILE A 344 4.97 9.69 -5.99
C ILE A 344 3.93 9.34 -7.06
N ALA A 345 2.78 8.77 -6.66
CA ALA A 345 1.68 8.44 -7.56
C ALA A 345 0.79 9.68 -7.80
N THR A 346 1.39 10.68 -8.39
CA THR A 346 0.80 11.99 -8.71
C THR A 346 1.34 12.46 -10.08
N PRO A 347 0.64 13.36 -10.79
CA PRO A 347 1.19 14.00 -11.98
C PRO A 347 2.57 14.61 -11.75
N ARG A 348 3.49 14.45 -12.72
CA ARG A 348 4.87 14.96 -12.64
C ARG A 348 4.92 16.44 -12.28
N SER A 349 4.04 17.26 -12.84
CA SER A 349 3.96 18.69 -12.57
C SER A 349 3.68 19.03 -11.10
N ILE A 350 2.99 18.16 -10.37
CA ILE A 350 2.78 18.30 -8.92
C ILE A 350 4.11 18.08 -8.18
N LEU A 351 4.87 17.03 -8.54
CA LEU A 351 6.19 16.79 -7.96
C LEU A 351 7.15 17.96 -8.24
N GLU A 352 7.15 18.47 -9.47
CA GLU A 352 7.95 19.64 -9.87
C GLU A 352 7.60 20.87 -9.04
N THR A 353 6.32 21.13 -8.83
CA THR A 353 5.84 22.23 -7.97
C THR A 353 6.30 22.04 -6.53
N VAL A 354 6.15 20.84 -5.98
CA VAL A 354 6.59 20.49 -4.62
C VAL A 354 8.08 20.72 -4.45
N PHE A 355 8.91 20.19 -5.34
CA PHE A 355 10.36 20.35 -5.25
C PHE A 355 10.80 21.80 -5.44
N THR A 356 10.16 22.54 -6.34
CA THR A 356 10.41 23.99 -6.50
C THR A 356 10.13 24.76 -5.20
N ARG A 357 9.03 24.45 -4.50
CA ARG A 357 8.69 25.07 -3.22
C ARG A 357 9.70 24.71 -2.13
N LEU A 358 10.05 23.43 -2.02
CA LEU A 358 11.05 22.94 -1.05
C LEU A 358 12.43 23.56 -1.28
N ILE A 359 12.90 23.63 -2.52
CA ILE A 359 14.19 24.25 -2.87
C ILE A 359 14.19 25.72 -2.48
N ARG A 360 13.17 26.48 -2.88
CA ARG A 360 13.06 27.93 -2.59
C ARG A 360 13.06 28.26 -1.11
N THR A 361 12.51 27.38 -0.27
CA THR A 361 12.32 27.63 1.17
C THR A 361 13.31 26.82 2.03
N SER A 362 14.26 26.12 1.39
CA SER A 362 15.24 25.28 2.09
C SER A 362 16.02 26.08 3.14
N PRO A 363 16.19 25.54 4.36
CA PRO A 363 17.05 26.18 5.36
C PRO A 363 18.52 26.38 4.90
N HIS A 364 18.93 25.62 3.87
CA HIS A 364 20.25 25.71 3.27
C HIS A 364 20.30 26.57 1.97
N ALA A 365 19.17 27.14 1.53
CA ALA A 365 19.11 27.98 0.32
C ALA A 365 19.81 29.35 0.45
N SER A 366 20.40 29.64 1.60
CA SER A 366 21.05 30.94 1.89
C SER A 366 22.57 30.93 1.62
N LEU A 367 23.10 29.92 0.94
CA LEU A 367 24.55 29.74 0.72
C LEU A 367 24.98 29.80 -0.76
N GLU A 368 24.08 30.27 -1.67
CA GLU A 368 24.49 30.60 -3.05
C GLU A 368 24.23 32.06 -3.40
#